data_e3ab04aa3f6b6b8389a615552d825938
#
_entry.id   e3ab04aa3f6b6b8389a615552d825938
#
_cell.length_a   1.000
_cell.length_b   1.000
_cell.length_c   1.000
_cell.angle_alpha   90.00
_cell.angle_beta   90.00
_cell.angle_gamma   90.00
#
_symmetry.space_group_name_H-M   'P 1'
#
loop_
_entity.id
_entity.type
_entity.pdbx_description
1 polymer ?
#
loop_
_entity_poly.entity_id
_entity_poly.type
_entity_poly.pdbx_seq_one_letter_code
_entity_poly.pdbx_strand_id
1 'polypeptide(L)'
;MSKTSITFASIGRRIALGLVLAGFAGGAAGAAEVTFMMRNSHPNALEVELYSQDRNHVWPGNGEVYYLDDGETKQIPLSCDEGEKICYGAWVSGDKGTYWGTGPNNGEHCEDCCYTCTGGETETIDLVE
;
A
#
# COMPACT_ATOMS: atom_id res chain seq x y z
N MET A 1 -27.64 -36.44 -40.35
CA MET A 1 -27.72 -35.98 -40.07
C MET A 1 -27.40 -35.58 -39.41
N SER A 2 -27.47 -35.64 -39.62
CA SER A 2 -27.47 -35.05 -38.88
C SER A 2 -27.02 -34.69 -38.25
N LYS A 3 -26.92 -34.58 -38.08
CA LYS A 3 -26.81 -34.04 -37.35
C LYS A 3 -26.33 -33.68 -36.63
N THR A 4 -26.22 -33.77 -36.79
CA THR A 4 -26.07 -33.20 -36.02
C THR A 4 -25.59 -32.93 -35.35
N SER A 5 -25.48 -32.96 -35.48
CA SER A 5 -25.34 -32.38 -34.70
C SER A 5 -24.89 -32.11 -33.98
N ILE A 6 -24.83 -32.25 -34.05
CA ILE A 6 -24.68 -31.69 -33.34
C ILE A 6 -24.22 -31.42 -32.64
N THR A 7 -24.05 -31.53 -32.84
CA THR A 7 -23.91 -30.92 -32.10
C THR A 7 -23.47 -30.60 -31.49
N PHE A 8 -23.37 -30.54 -31.27
CA PHE A 8 -23.21 -29.83 -30.50
C PHE A 8 -22.75 -29.60 -29.91
N ALA A 9 -22.67 -29.99 -30.11
CA ALA A 9 -22.67 -29.42 -29.41
C ALA A 9 -22.18 -29.18 -28.82
N SER A 10 -22.03 -29.29 -28.82
CA SER A 10 -21.94 -28.75 -28.15
C SER A 10 -21.54 -28.38 -27.56
N ILE A 11 -21.47 -28.59 -27.49
CA ILE A 11 -21.41 -27.94 -26.89
C ILE A 11 -21.11 -27.56 -26.25
N GLY A 12 -20.91 -27.78 -26.32
CA GLY A 12 -21.08 -27.01 -25.63
C GLY A 12 -20.42 -26.83 -25.01
N ARG A 13 -20.27 -26.75 -24.86
CA ARG A 13 -20.10 -26.26 -24.14
C ARG A 13 -19.46 -25.86 -23.64
N ARG A 14 -19.33 -26.06 -23.71
CA ARG A 14 -19.13 -25.38 -23.12
C ARG A 14 -18.77 -24.89 -22.43
N ILE A 15 -18.75 -25.04 -22.39
CA ILE A 15 -18.77 -24.24 -21.65
C ILE A 15 -18.18 -24.00 -21.04
N ALA A 16 -18.07 -24.19 -21.10
CA ALA A 16 -17.96 -23.61 -20.37
C ALA A 16 -17.32 -23.34 -19.90
N LEU A 17 -17.18 -23.51 -19.80
CA LEU A 17 -16.97 -22.94 -19.20
C LEU A 17 -16.56 -22.43 -18.74
N GLY A 18 -16.27 -22.41 -18.65
CA GLY A 18 -16.37 -21.53 -18.11
C GLY A 18 -15.92 -21.25 -17.41
N LEU A 19 -16.00 -21.42 -16.95
CA LEU A 19 -15.98 -20.83 -16.16
C LEU A 19 -15.15 -20.63 -15.62
N VAL A 20 -14.93 -20.93 -15.62
CA VAL A 20 -14.56 -20.43 -15.07
C VAL A 20 -13.85 -19.86 -14.69
N LEU A 21 -13.85 -19.86 -14.59
CA LEU A 21 -13.58 -19.09 -14.23
C LEU A 21 -13.32 -18.48 -13.66
N ALA A 22 -13.42 -18.55 -13.63
CA ALA A 22 -13.50 -17.81 -13.03
C ALA A 22 -13.15 -17.50 -12.08
N GLY A 23 -13.31 -17.80 -11.76
CA GLY A 23 -13.20 -17.41 -10.67
C GLY A 23 -12.09 -17.15 -10.12
N PHE A 24 -11.95 -17.17 -10.35
CA PHE A 24 -11.31 -16.64 -9.95
C PHE A 24 -10.78 -15.83 -9.74
N ALA A 25 -10.81 -16.10 -9.93
CA ALA A 25 -10.36 -14.81 -9.98
C ALA A 25 -10.39 -14.00 -8.74
N GLY A 26 -11.41 -13.86 -8.26
CA GLY A 26 -11.54 -12.97 -7.15
C GLY A 26 -10.55 -13.23 -6.05
N GLY A 27 -10.08 -14.41 -5.97
CA GLY A 27 -9.18 -14.72 -4.89
C GLY A 27 -7.90 -13.91 -4.89
N ALA A 28 -7.56 -13.30 -6.00
CA ALA A 28 -6.31 -12.58 -6.07
C ALA A 28 -6.34 -11.22 -5.38
N ALA A 29 -7.44 -10.87 -4.75
CA ALA A 29 -7.61 -9.52 -4.24
C ALA A 29 -6.71 -9.17 -3.07
N GLY A 30 -6.00 -10.11 -2.47
CA GLY A 30 -5.28 -9.82 -1.25
C GLY A 30 -4.01 -9.00 -1.40
N ALA A 31 -3.28 -9.15 -2.50
CA ALA A 31 -1.94 -8.58 -2.60
C ALA A 31 -1.94 -7.33 -3.47
N ALA A 32 -1.26 -6.30 -2.99
CA ALA A 32 -1.14 -5.05 -3.73
C ALA A 32 0.12 -4.34 -3.27
N GLU A 33 0.38 -3.18 -3.87
CA GLU A 33 1.53 -2.36 -3.53
C GLU A 33 1.12 -0.90 -3.54
N VAL A 34 1.87 -0.09 -2.82
CA VAL A 34 1.77 1.35 -2.91
C VAL A 34 3.17 1.91 -2.64
N THR A 35 3.54 2.97 -3.34
CA THR A 35 4.82 3.63 -3.10
C THR A 35 4.56 4.99 -2.47
N PHE A 36 5.13 5.20 -1.29
CA PHE A 36 5.07 6.50 -0.63
C PHE A 36 6.25 7.32 -1.13
N MET A 37 5.95 8.50 -1.68
CA MET A 37 6.96 9.44 -2.15
C MET A 37 7.13 10.49 -1.07
N MET A 38 8.27 10.50 -0.37
CA MET A 38 8.44 11.37 0.78
C MET A 38 9.70 12.21 0.62
N ARG A 39 9.58 13.50 0.92
CA ARG A 39 10.71 14.42 0.84
C ARG A 39 10.95 15.08 2.19
N ASN A 40 12.20 15.07 2.63
CA ASN A 40 12.59 15.75 3.85
C ASN A 40 12.98 17.19 3.52
N SER A 41 12.07 18.12 3.82
CA SER A 41 12.35 19.56 3.67
C SER A 41 12.69 20.20 5.02
N HIS A 42 13.01 19.39 6.01
CA HIS A 42 13.47 19.84 7.32
C HIS A 42 15.01 19.81 7.34
N PRO A 43 15.64 20.69 8.09
CA PRO A 43 17.12 20.73 8.10
C PRO A 43 17.77 19.54 8.80
N ASN A 44 17.04 18.77 9.56
CA ASN A 44 17.58 17.61 10.25
C ASN A 44 17.13 16.32 9.57
N ALA A 45 17.86 15.23 9.81
CA ALA A 45 17.46 13.92 9.32
C ALA A 45 16.16 13.50 9.98
N LEU A 46 15.35 12.75 9.24
CA LEU A 46 14.06 12.28 9.70
C LEU A 46 14.00 10.77 9.69
N GLU A 47 13.21 10.22 10.60
CA GLU A 47 12.87 8.81 10.64
C GLU A 47 11.40 8.67 10.31
N VAL A 48 11.06 7.62 9.55
CA VAL A 48 9.70 7.42 9.06
C VAL A 48 9.30 5.97 9.27
N GLU A 49 8.07 5.79 9.71
CA GLU A 49 7.41 4.48 9.70
C GLU A 49 6.06 4.61 9.04
N LEU A 50 5.59 3.52 8.47
CA LEU A 50 4.26 3.43 7.89
C LEU A 50 3.46 2.44 8.72
N TYR A 51 2.19 2.76 8.98
CA TYR A 51 1.35 1.98 9.89
C TYR A 51 0.05 1.61 9.20
N SER A 52 -0.28 0.32 9.23
CA SER A 52 -1.60 -0.12 8.79
C SER A 52 -2.64 0.33 9.80
N GLN A 53 -3.76 0.83 9.29
CA GLN A 53 -4.90 1.16 10.16
C GLN A 53 -5.90 0.01 10.21
N ASP A 54 -5.68 -1.03 9.41
CA ASP A 54 -6.62 -2.14 9.30
C ASP A 54 -6.12 -3.41 9.98
N ARG A 55 -4.83 -3.48 10.26
CA ARG A 55 -4.23 -4.63 10.92
C ARG A 55 -3.01 -4.16 11.72
N ASN A 56 -2.52 -5.03 12.56
CA ASN A 56 -1.38 -4.69 13.41
C ASN A 56 -0.09 -4.94 12.63
N HIS A 57 0.24 -4.01 11.75
CA HIS A 57 1.41 -4.13 10.88
C HIS A 57 2.08 -2.78 10.69
N VAL A 58 3.42 -2.80 10.72
CA VAL A 58 4.26 -1.60 10.59
C VAL A 58 5.33 -1.89 9.54
N TRP A 59 5.64 -0.90 8.72
CA TRP A 59 6.76 -0.98 7.77
C TRP A 59 7.83 0.03 8.20
N PRO A 60 9.10 -0.31 8.15
CA PRO A 60 9.67 -1.58 7.71
C PRO A 60 9.52 -2.71 8.72
N GLY A 61 9.18 -2.41 9.97
CA GLY A 61 9.04 -3.41 11.00
C GLY A 61 10.35 -3.75 11.68
N ASN A 62 10.28 -4.66 12.64
CA ASN A 62 11.45 -5.18 13.36
C ASN A 62 12.23 -4.10 14.10
N GLY A 63 11.55 -3.03 14.52
CA GLY A 63 12.21 -1.95 15.24
C GLY A 63 13.03 -1.02 14.36
N GLU A 64 12.92 -1.16 13.04
CA GLU A 64 13.68 -0.32 12.11
C GLU A 64 12.82 0.82 11.59
N VAL A 65 13.47 1.78 10.94
CA VAL A 65 12.78 2.94 10.37
C VAL A 65 13.37 3.21 8.99
N TYR A 66 12.60 3.94 8.17
CA TYR A 66 13.17 4.53 6.96
C TYR A 66 13.82 5.85 7.37
N TYR A 67 14.98 6.13 6.81
CA TYR A 67 15.78 7.28 7.20
C TYR A 67 15.90 8.22 6.00
N LEU A 68 15.58 9.49 6.21
CA LEU A 68 15.69 10.50 5.17
C LEU A 68 16.67 11.56 5.62
N ASP A 69 17.75 11.71 4.84
CA ASP A 69 18.70 12.81 5.09
C ASP A 69 18.05 14.14 4.72
N ASP A 70 18.66 15.22 5.21
CA ASP A 70 18.25 16.57 4.85
C ASP A 70 18.17 16.71 3.34
N GLY A 71 17.00 17.12 2.85
CA GLY A 71 16.78 17.36 1.42
C GLY A 71 16.52 16.12 0.60
N GLU A 72 16.54 14.95 1.20
CA GLU A 72 16.37 13.70 0.47
C GLU A 72 14.91 13.48 0.08
N THR A 73 14.68 13.00 -1.15
CA THR A 73 13.39 12.47 -1.58
C THR A 73 13.56 10.96 -1.70
N LYS A 74 12.71 10.24 -1.02
CA LYS A 74 12.81 8.78 -0.96
C LYS A 74 11.52 8.17 -1.47
N GLN A 75 11.67 7.11 -2.27
CA GLN A 75 10.55 6.28 -2.70
C GLN A 75 10.50 5.08 -1.76
N ILE A 76 9.36 4.88 -1.12
CA ILE A 76 9.20 3.79 -0.17
C ILE A 76 8.11 2.86 -0.68
N PRO A 77 8.49 1.80 -1.41
CA PRO A 77 7.49 0.84 -1.90
C PRO A 77 7.10 -0.12 -0.79
N LEU A 78 5.83 -0.35 -0.64
CA LEU A 78 5.28 -1.25 0.37
C LEU A 78 4.45 -2.33 -0.30
N SER A 79 4.57 -3.56 0.21
CA SER A 79 3.62 -4.62 -0.09
C SER A 79 2.50 -4.52 0.94
N CYS A 80 1.25 -4.51 0.49
CA CYS A 80 0.11 -4.29 1.36
C CYS A 80 -1.09 -5.07 0.85
N ASP A 81 -2.17 -5.06 1.62
CA ASP A 81 -3.42 -5.67 1.18
C ASP A 81 -4.20 -4.68 0.35
N GLU A 82 -4.90 -5.17 -0.67
CA GLU A 82 -5.71 -4.32 -1.52
C GLU A 82 -6.72 -3.56 -0.67
N GLY A 83 -6.71 -2.22 -0.79
CA GLY A 83 -7.63 -1.38 -0.04
C GLY A 83 -7.19 -1.05 1.37
N GLU A 84 -6.04 -1.54 1.79
CA GLU A 84 -5.54 -1.29 3.15
C GLU A 84 -5.25 0.19 3.33
N LYS A 85 -5.67 0.75 4.47
CA LYS A 85 -5.40 2.14 4.82
C LYS A 85 -4.09 2.21 5.58
N ILE A 86 -3.15 3.01 5.06
CA ILE A 86 -1.80 3.11 5.61
C ILE A 86 -1.50 4.58 5.88
N CYS A 87 -1.05 4.87 7.10
CA CYS A 87 -0.71 6.23 7.49
C CYS A 87 0.78 6.32 7.77
N TYR A 88 1.37 7.50 7.48
CA TYR A 88 2.78 7.69 7.79
C TYR A 88 2.94 8.41 9.12
N GLY A 89 4.01 8.07 9.83
CA GLY A 89 4.51 8.85 10.94
C GLY A 89 5.98 9.18 10.67
N ALA A 90 6.36 10.40 10.93
CA ALA A 90 7.73 10.85 10.73
C ALA A 90 8.14 11.72 11.90
N TRP A 91 9.41 11.70 12.25
CA TRP A 91 9.91 12.53 13.35
C TRP A 91 11.37 12.85 13.11
N VAL A 92 11.85 13.87 13.80
CA VAL A 92 13.28 14.25 13.73
C VAL A 92 14.09 13.16 14.43
N SER A 93 15.14 12.70 13.75
CA SER A 93 16.04 11.70 14.33
C SER A 93 16.61 12.26 15.63
N GLY A 94 16.39 11.55 16.73
CA GLY A 94 16.84 11.97 18.04
C GLY A 94 15.87 12.90 18.77
N ASP A 95 14.76 13.31 18.15
CA ASP A 95 13.80 14.22 18.80
C ASP A 95 12.39 13.85 18.36
N LYS A 96 11.79 12.91 19.05
CA LYS A 96 10.44 12.42 18.71
C LYS A 96 9.35 13.44 19.04
N GLY A 97 9.70 14.53 19.70
CA GLY A 97 8.74 15.59 19.97
C GLY A 97 8.45 16.46 18.76
N THR A 98 9.29 16.40 17.73
CA THR A 98 9.06 17.10 16.47
C THR A 98 8.67 16.06 15.45
N TYR A 99 7.40 16.06 15.04
CA TYR A 99 6.89 14.97 14.23
C TYR A 99 5.86 15.45 13.21
N TRP A 100 5.57 14.57 12.26
CA TRP A 100 4.56 14.76 11.21
C TRP A 100 3.67 13.52 11.18
N GLY A 101 2.48 13.68 10.61
CA GLY A 101 1.56 12.58 10.45
C GLY A 101 1.11 12.02 11.78
N THR A 102 1.12 10.71 11.91
CA THR A 102 0.72 10.05 13.16
C THR A 102 1.84 10.02 14.19
N GLY A 103 3.01 10.57 13.84
CA GLY A 103 4.14 10.58 14.77
C GLY A 103 4.68 9.20 15.07
N PRO A 104 5.55 9.10 16.09
CA PRO A 104 6.09 7.80 16.47
C PRO A 104 5.00 6.89 16.99
N ASN A 105 5.12 5.62 16.68
CA ASN A 105 4.24 4.56 17.19
C ASN A 105 2.77 4.76 16.84
N ASN A 106 2.49 5.45 15.71
CA ASN A 106 1.10 5.69 15.29
C ASN A 106 0.28 6.34 16.41
N GLY A 107 0.92 7.22 17.17
CA GLY A 107 0.37 7.71 18.43
C GLY A 107 -0.62 8.85 18.31
N GLU A 108 -0.63 9.57 17.19
CA GLU A 108 -1.46 10.76 17.04
C GLU A 108 -2.49 10.56 15.96
N HIS A 109 -3.67 11.10 16.17
CA HIS A 109 -4.72 11.05 15.17
C HIS A 109 -4.33 11.97 14.00
N CYS A 110 -4.47 11.45 12.78
CA CYS A 110 -4.13 12.21 11.60
C CYS A 110 -4.96 11.70 10.43
N GLU A 111 -5.74 12.58 9.81
CA GLU A 111 -6.59 12.17 8.69
C GLU A 111 -5.91 12.35 7.34
N ASP A 112 -5.09 13.40 7.21
CA ASP A 112 -4.49 13.73 5.91
C ASP A 112 -3.22 12.96 5.64
N CYS A 113 -2.79 12.10 6.54
CA CYS A 113 -1.54 11.39 6.42
C CYS A 113 -1.73 9.93 6.02
N CYS A 114 -2.91 9.59 5.53
CA CYS A 114 -3.25 8.20 5.23
C CYS A 114 -3.58 8.03 3.76
N TYR A 115 -3.18 6.90 3.21
CA TYR A 115 -3.35 6.56 1.81
C TYR A 115 -3.85 5.14 1.70
N THR A 116 -4.60 4.88 0.64
CA THR A 116 -5.17 3.56 0.42
C THR A 116 -4.27 2.77 -0.52
N CYS A 117 -4.04 1.51 -0.19
CA CYS A 117 -3.21 0.61 -1.00
C CYS A 117 -4.01 0.16 -2.21
N THR A 118 -3.79 0.81 -3.35
CA THR A 118 -4.50 0.50 -4.59
C THR A 118 -3.56 0.42 -5.78
N GLY A 119 -2.25 0.26 -5.50
CA GLY A 119 -1.24 0.35 -6.55
C GLY A 119 -0.83 1.80 -6.77
N GLY A 120 0.24 2.02 -7.51
CA GLY A 120 0.68 3.36 -7.85
C GLY A 120 1.47 4.04 -6.76
N GLU A 121 1.59 5.36 -6.89
CA GLU A 121 2.42 6.18 -6.00
C GLU A 121 1.58 7.27 -5.39
N THR A 122 1.95 7.71 -4.18
CA THR A 122 1.36 8.92 -3.62
C THR A 122 1.92 10.14 -4.32
N GLU A 123 1.24 11.29 -4.18
CA GLU A 123 1.93 12.53 -4.49
C GLU A 123 3.12 12.65 -3.54
N THR A 124 4.05 13.56 -3.85
CA THR A 124 5.21 13.76 -2.97
C THR A 124 4.73 14.38 -1.66
N ILE A 125 4.96 13.66 -0.58
CA ILE A 125 4.62 14.12 0.76
C ILE A 125 5.82 14.91 1.27
N ASP A 126 5.61 16.21 1.46
CA ASP A 126 6.70 17.13 1.79
C ASP A 126 6.70 17.36 3.30
N LEU A 127 7.73 16.88 3.97
CA LEU A 127 7.86 17.00 5.42
C LEU A 127 8.59 18.32 5.70
N VAL A 128 7.81 19.37 5.91
CA VAL A 128 8.34 20.74 6.00
C VAL A 128 8.55 21.15 7.44
N GLU A 129 9.46 22.11 7.62
CA GLU A 129 9.78 22.64 8.93
C GLU A 129 8.60 23.37 9.56
#